data_fe2ea40e0676d68e3fc95016f9e4da40
#
_entry.id   fe2ea40e0676d68e3fc95016f9e4da40
#
_cell.length_a   1.000
_cell.length_b   1.000
_cell.length_c   1.000
_cell.angle_alpha   90.00
_cell.angle_beta   90.00
_cell.angle_gamma   90.00
#
_symmetry.space_group_name_H-M   'P 1'
#
loop_
_entity.id
_entity.type
_entity.pdbx_description
1 polymer ?
#
loop_
_entity_poly.entity_id
_entity_poly.type
_entity_poly.pdbx_seq_one_letter_code
_entity_poly.pdbx_strand_id
1 'polypeptide(L)'
;MATPLAERMRPTTFEGYVGQQHLVGPSGIIRRMVESGHLSPFILWGPPGVGKTTLAHIVSLASGRAFYTLSAVHAGVKDVRDTLNTARQTQFMGSPAPILFIDEIHRFNKSQQDSLLGSVEKGEVVLIGATTENPSFEVISPLLSRCQVYTLSPLSLAELEVLVQRAITQDVELKKLTFDFQETAALYGYAGGDGRRLLNILDLLQSAAENGRVTVTNALVERLLQTNSARYDKGGDMHYDCISAFIKSVRGSDPNGAIYWLARMLEGGEDPVFIARRLVILAAEDIGLANPNGLLLAQAGMETVKSIGMPEARIPLAEVTIYLANSAKSNSAYLAINAALEQVRHDTPREVPLHLRNASTGLMKQLGYAEGYRYAHDYPRHFVEQEFLPAGLEGTQFYTPADNAREQEAARTILERWGTKYGKDASV
;
A
#
# COMPACT_ATOMS: atom_id res chain seq x y z
N MET A 1 -19.90 -26.69 -13.50
CA MET A 1 -18.59 -26.17 -13.93
C MET A 1 -17.52 -26.97 -13.18
N ALA A 2 -16.44 -27.37 -13.83
CA ALA A 2 -15.33 -28.04 -13.14
C ALA A 2 -14.63 -27.06 -12.20
N THR A 3 -14.17 -27.53 -11.03
CA THR A 3 -13.41 -26.73 -10.08
C THR A 3 -12.10 -26.26 -10.73
N PRO A 4 -11.74 -24.96 -10.66
CA PRO A 4 -10.50 -24.44 -11.24
C PRO A 4 -9.26 -25.16 -10.69
N LEU A 5 -8.22 -25.31 -11.51
CA LEU A 5 -6.98 -25.99 -11.13
C LEU A 5 -6.34 -25.37 -9.87
N ALA A 6 -6.34 -24.04 -9.77
CA ALA A 6 -5.81 -23.33 -8.60
C ALA A 6 -6.49 -23.72 -7.27
N GLU A 7 -7.77 -24.12 -7.32
CA GLU A 7 -8.48 -24.59 -6.13
C GLU A 7 -8.21 -26.10 -5.90
N ARG A 8 -8.17 -26.91 -6.96
CA ARG A 8 -7.83 -28.34 -6.84
C ARG A 8 -6.42 -28.58 -6.31
N MET A 9 -5.49 -27.68 -6.63
CA MET A 9 -4.08 -27.75 -6.22
C MET A 9 -3.78 -27.02 -4.91
N ARG A 10 -4.79 -26.50 -4.20
CA ARG A 10 -4.59 -25.79 -2.95
C ARG A 10 -4.01 -26.73 -1.88
N PRO A 11 -2.79 -26.47 -1.37
CA PRO A 11 -2.18 -27.30 -0.35
C PRO A 11 -2.90 -27.15 1.01
N THR A 12 -2.90 -28.23 1.77
CA THR A 12 -3.49 -28.31 3.12
C THR A 12 -2.45 -28.45 4.22
N THR A 13 -1.17 -28.58 3.88
CA THR A 13 -0.06 -28.73 4.81
C THR A 13 1.08 -27.77 4.48
N PHE A 14 1.96 -27.50 5.46
CA PHE A 14 3.16 -26.68 5.24
C PHE A 14 4.12 -27.29 4.20
N GLU A 15 4.24 -28.61 4.14
CA GLU A 15 5.07 -29.33 3.18
C GLU A 15 4.56 -29.18 1.74
N GLY A 16 3.24 -29.06 1.61
CA GLY A 16 2.59 -28.78 0.34
C GLY A 16 2.69 -27.32 -0.11
N TYR A 17 3.02 -26.40 0.78
CA TYR A 17 3.10 -24.98 0.46
C TYR A 17 4.40 -24.64 -0.25
N VAL A 18 4.31 -24.00 -1.41
CA VAL A 18 5.48 -23.62 -2.22
C VAL A 18 5.88 -22.16 -1.89
N GLY A 19 7.15 -21.94 -1.69
CA GLY A 19 7.70 -20.61 -1.40
C GLY A 19 7.65 -20.20 0.07
N GLN A 20 7.98 -18.95 0.33
CA GLN A 20 7.93 -18.29 1.65
C GLN A 20 8.66 -19.05 2.78
N GLN A 21 9.82 -19.63 2.49
CA GLN A 21 10.57 -20.49 3.44
C GLN A 21 10.89 -19.77 4.75
N HIS A 22 11.06 -18.45 4.74
CA HIS A 22 11.28 -17.62 5.92
C HIS A 22 10.09 -17.61 6.90
N LEU A 23 8.87 -17.90 6.41
CA LEU A 23 7.65 -17.95 7.22
C LEU A 23 7.26 -19.39 7.59
N VAL A 24 7.36 -20.32 6.63
CA VAL A 24 6.77 -21.67 6.72
C VAL A 24 7.79 -22.80 6.70
N GLY A 25 9.06 -22.52 6.42
CA GLY A 25 10.14 -23.49 6.48
C GLY A 25 10.33 -24.08 7.90
N PRO A 26 11.20 -25.06 8.10
CA PRO A 26 11.40 -25.73 9.41
C PRO A 26 11.72 -24.76 10.57
N SER A 27 12.39 -23.64 10.27
CA SER A 27 12.67 -22.56 11.23
C SER A 27 11.74 -21.34 11.07
N GLY A 28 10.73 -21.43 10.21
CA GLY A 28 9.81 -20.33 9.88
C GLY A 28 8.97 -19.91 11.09
N ILE A 29 8.76 -18.58 11.20
CA ILE A 29 8.10 -18.03 12.38
C ILE A 29 6.64 -18.47 12.50
N ILE A 30 5.89 -18.53 11.40
CA ILE A 30 4.47 -18.94 11.39
C ILE A 30 4.37 -20.43 11.74
N ARG A 31 5.25 -21.27 11.18
CA ARG A 31 5.28 -22.69 11.50
C ARG A 31 5.56 -22.91 12.99
N ARG A 32 6.53 -22.22 13.56
CA ARG A 32 6.84 -22.31 15.00
C ARG A 32 5.69 -21.84 15.89
N MET A 33 4.97 -20.79 15.52
CA MET A 33 3.78 -20.35 16.25
C MET A 33 2.70 -21.43 16.29
N VAL A 34 2.47 -22.12 15.17
CA VAL A 34 1.51 -23.23 15.11
C VAL A 34 1.98 -24.42 15.94
N GLU A 35 3.22 -24.83 15.79
CA GLU A 35 3.83 -25.99 16.53
C GLU A 35 3.89 -25.76 18.05
N SER A 36 4.10 -24.51 18.48
CA SER A 36 4.09 -24.17 19.92
C SER A 36 2.70 -24.01 20.52
N GLY A 37 1.64 -23.97 19.67
CA GLY A 37 0.26 -23.68 20.08
C GLY A 37 -0.03 -22.20 20.41
N HIS A 38 1.00 -21.32 20.36
CA HIS A 38 0.89 -19.91 20.67
C HIS A 38 0.72 -19.09 19.38
N LEU A 39 -0.50 -19.05 18.87
CA LEU A 39 -0.83 -18.32 17.66
C LEU A 39 -1.26 -16.89 18.01
N SER A 40 -0.45 -15.90 17.65
CA SER A 40 -0.75 -14.48 17.82
C SER A 40 -1.39 -13.90 16.55
N PRO A 41 -2.16 -12.81 16.64
CA PRO A 41 -2.72 -12.13 15.47
C PRO A 41 -1.63 -11.61 14.52
N PHE A 42 -1.86 -11.71 13.20
CA PHE A 42 -0.92 -11.21 12.20
C PHE A 42 -1.61 -10.79 10.90
N ILE A 43 -0.90 -10.01 10.10
CA ILE A 43 -1.30 -9.56 8.77
C ILE A 43 -0.32 -10.11 7.75
N LEU A 44 -0.84 -10.75 6.70
CA LEU A 44 -0.09 -11.22 5.54
C LEU A 44 -0.12 -10.15 4.46
N TRP A 45 1.02 -9.55 4.18
CA TRP A 45 1.15 -8.52 3.15
C TRP A 45 1.98 -9.05 1.99
N GLY A 46 1.51 -8.84 0.77
CA GLY A 46 2.25 -9.20 -0.45
C GLY A 46 1.35 -9.20 -1.68
N PRO A 47 1.92 -9.34 -2.89
CA PRO A 47 1.19 -9.28 -4.14
C PRO A 47 0.12 -10.39 -4.25
N PRO A 48 -0.79 -10.31 -5.23
CA PRO A 48 -1.78 -11.36 -5.46
C PRO A 48 -1.11 -12.69 -5.83
N GLY A 49 -1.81 -13.80 -5.58
CA GLY A 49 -1.39 -15.15 -5.98
C GLY A 49 -0.19 -15.77 -5.27
N VAL A 50 0.43 -15.09 -4.29
CA VAL A 50 1.59 -15.61 -3.51
C VAL A 50 1.20 -16.57 -2.38
N GLY A 51 -0.10 -16.86 -2.20
CA GLY A 51 -0.57 -17.88 -1.27
C GLY A 51 -1.06 -17.38 0.09
N LYS A 52 -1.36 -16.06 0.30
CA LYS A 52 -1.86 -15.51 1.58
C LYS A 52 -3.04 -16.28 2.15
N THR A 53 -4.12 -16.43 1.37
CA THR A 53 -5.33 -17.15 1.77
C THR A 53 -5.05 -18.64 2.02
N THR A 54 -4.20 -19.25 1.21
CA THR A 54 -3.76 -20.64 1.35
C THR A 54 -3.00 -20.86 2.67
N LEU A 55 -2.09 -19.94 3.00
CA LEU A 55 -1.33 -20.00 4.26
C LEU A 55 -2.26 -19.88 5.47
N ALA A 56 -3.25 -18.98 5.45
CA ALA A 56 -4.22 -18.87 6.52
C ALA A 56 -5.02 -20.16 6.73
N HIS A 57 -5.41 -20.84 5.66
CA HIS A 57 -6.07 -22.16 5.73
C HIS A 57 -5.16 -23.23 6.32
N ILE A 58 -3.90 -23.31 5.90
CA ILE A 58 -2.93 -24.26 6.43
C ILE A 58 -2.73 -24.04 7.94
N VAL A 59 -2.58 -22.78 8.37
CA VAL A 59 -2.45 -22.44 9.79
C VAL A 59 -3.65 -22.92 10.60
N SER A 60 -4.88 -22.74 10.05
CA SER A 60 -6.08 -23.24 10.71
C SER A 60 -6.09 -24.76 10.85
N LEU A 61 -5.84 -25.47 9.75
CA LEU A 61 -5.82 -26.94 9.75
C LEU A 61 -4.75 -27.49 10.70
N ALA A 62 -3.53 -26.94 10.62
CA ALA A 62 -2.40 -27.39 11.43
C ALA A 62 -2.54 -27.07 12.92
N SER A 63 -3.26 -25.98 13.28
CA SER A 63 -3.54 -25.61 14.67
C SER A 63 -4.81 -26.22 15.23
N GLY A 64 -5.63 -26.91 14.42
CA GLY A 64 -6.92 -27.49 14.82
C GLY A 64 -7.96 -26.45 15.25
N ARG A 65 -7.83 -25.19 14.81
CA ARG A 65 -8.71 -24.09 15.18
C ARG A 65 -9.84 -23.92 14.15
N ALA A 66 -11.03 -23.58 14.62
CA ALA A 66 -12.13 -23.22 13.74
C ALA A 66 -11.74 -22.00 12.87
N PHE A 67 -12.19 -21.98 11.61
CA PHE A 67 -11.82 -20.97 10.62
C PHE A 67 -13.05 -20.22 10.13
N TYR A 68 -13.08 -18.93 10.40
CA TYR A 68 -14.12 -18.02 9.91
C TYR A 68 -13.52 -17.06 8.91
N THR A 69 -14.19 -16.88 7.77
CA THR A 69 -13.70 -16.03 6.68
C THR A 69 -14.65 -14.87 6.45
N LEU A 70 -14.09 -13.67 6.34
CA LEU A 70 -14.78 -12.49 5.85
C LEU A 70 -14.05 -11.93 4.62
N SER A 71 -14.82 -11.62 3.58
CA SER A 71 -14.29 -10.84 2.45
C SER A 71 -14.60 -9.39 2.68
N ALA A 72 -13.58 -8.55 2.81
CA ALA A 72 -13.76 -7.12 3.03
C ALA A 72 -14.45 -6.39 1.86
N VAL A 73 -14.51 -7.03 0.69
CA VAL A 73 -15.23 -6.51 -0.50
C VAL A 73 -16.74 -6.51 -0.30
N HIS A 74 -17.29 -7.47 0.47
CA HIS A 74 -18.73 -7.70 0.58
C HIS A 74 -19.27 -7.55 2.01
N ALA A 75 -18.41 -7.65 3.02
CA ALA A 75 -18.83 -7.65 4.41
C ALA A 75 -19.12 -6.24 4.95
N GLY A 76 -20.30 -6.03 5.54
CA GLY A 76 -20.65 -4.85 6.31
C GLY A 76 -20.24 -4.95 7.79
N VAL A 77 -20.42 -3.87 8.58
CA VAL A 77 -20.17 -3.88 10.04
C VAL A 77 -21.01 -4.95 10.75
N LYS A 78 -22.23 -5.21 10.26
CA LYS A 78 -23.10 -6.24 10.80
C LYS A 78 -22.50 -7.63 10.62
N ASP A 79 -22.01 -7.93 9.43
CA ASP A 79 -21.41 -9.24 9.12
C ASP A 79 -20.18 -9.52 9.99
N VAL A 80 -19.37 -8.49 10.24
CA VAL A 80 -18.21 -8.57 11.16
C VAL A 80 -18.70 -8.95 12.56
N ARG A 81 -19.72 -8.25 13.10
CA ARG A 81 -20.26 -8.52 14.44
C ARG A 81 -20.89 -9.91 14.55
N ASP A 82 -21.66 -10.32 13.56
CA ASP A 82 -22.32 -11.63 13.54
C ASP A 82 -21.28 -12.76 13.48
N THR A 83 -20.23 -12.61 12.68
CA THR A 83 -19.12 -13.58 12.63
C THR A 83 -18.36 -13.65 13.94
N LEU A 84 -18.07 -12.50 14.58
CA LEU A 84 -17.44 -12.47 15.90
C LEU A 84 -18.30 -13.11 16.97
N ASN A 85 -19.61 -12.90 16.96
CA ASN A 85 -20.53 -13.54 17.90
C ASN A 85 -20.56 -15.06 17.70
N THR A 86 -20.60 -15.53 16.45
CA THR A 86 -20.54 -16.95 16.13
C THR A 86 -19.20 -17.56 16.59
N ALA A 87 -18.09 -16.87 16.37
CA ALA A 87 -16.76 -17.29 16.81
C ALA A 87 -16.66 -17.40 18.34
N ARG A 88 -17.26 -16.45 19.09
CA ARG A 88 -17.34 -16.49 20.55
C ARG A 88 -18.13 -17.70 21.07
N GLN A 89 -19.23 -18.05 20.40
CA GLN A 89 -20.06 -19.19 20.81
C GLN A 89 -19.30 -20.52 20.67
N THR A 90 -18.38 -20.66 19.72
CA THR A 90 -17.56 -21.86 19.57
C THR A 90 -16.44 -21.98 20.62
N GLN A 91 -16.07 -20.92 21.29
CA GLN A 91 -15.06 -20.91 22.35
C GLN A 91 -15.59 -21.47 23.70
N PHE A 92 -16.86 -21.78 23.77
CA PHE A 92 -17.59 -22.18 24.99
C PHE A 92 -17.34 -23.65 25.35
N MET A 93 -16.18 -24.16 25.45
CA MET A 93 -15.88 -25.51 25.97
C MET A 93 -14.38 -25.81 26.09
N GLY A 94 -13.55 -24.78 26.32
CA GLY A 94 -12.10 -25.00 26.44
C GLY A 94 -11.39 -25.22 25.10
N SER A 95 -12.08 -24.98 23.98
CA SER A 95 -11.48 -24.99 22.65
C SER A 95 -10.55 -23.77 22.47
N PRO A 96 -9.45 -23.89 21.71
CA PRO A 96 -8.59 -22.76 21.41
C PRO A 96 -9.34 -21.69 20.61
N ALA A 97 -8.97 -20.42 20.79
CA ALA A 97 -9.59 -19.30 20.09
C ALA A 97 -9.62 -19.53 18.57
N PRO A 98 -10.76 -19.37 17.90
CA PRO A 98 -10.90 -19.57 16.46
C PRO A 98 -10.12 -18.54 15.67
N ILE A 99 -9.78 -18.85 14.43
CA ILE A 99 -9.17 -17.95 13.49
C ILE A 99 -10.25 -17.17 12.78
N LEU A 100 -10.15 -15.84 12.78
CA LEU A 100 -10.90 -14.94 11.91
C LEU A 100 -9.98 -14.48 10.78
N PHE A 101 -10.21 -14.98 9.58
CA PHE A 101 -9.49 -14.57 8.39
C PHE A 101 -10.25 -13.46 7.65
N ILE A 102 -9.56 -12.36 7.37
CA ILE A 102 -10.10 -11.24 6.61
C ILE A 102 -9.28 -11.06 5.35
N ASP A 103 -9.87 -11.40 4.20
CA ASP A 103 -9.25 -11.18 2.90
C ASP A 103 -9.44 -9.71 2.47
N GLU A 104 -8.38 -9.12 1.93
CA GLU A 104 -8.29 -7.71 1.51
C GLU A 104 -8.71 -6.73 2.62
N ILE A 105 -8.14 -6.89 3.82
CA ILE A 105 -8.46 -6.11 5.03
C ILE A 105 -8.37 -4.59 4.81
N HIS A 106 -7.55 -4.12 3.86
CA HIS A 106 -7.43 -2.72 3.49
C HIS A 106 -8.74 -2.11 2.94
N ARG A 107 -9.69 -2.94 2.49
CA ARG A 107 -11.01 -2.48 2.02
C ARG A 107 -12.00 -2.22 3.14
N PHE A 108 -11.69 -2.63 4.35
CA PHE A 108 -12.49 -2.26 5.52
C PHE A 108 -12.28 -0.80 5.86
N ASN A 109 -13.38 -0.06 6.06
CA ASN A 109 -13.31 1.29 6.61
C ASN A 109 -12.89 1.27 8.09
N LYS A 110 -12.54 2.44 8.64
CA LYS A 110 -12.06 2.57 10.02
C LYS A 110 -13.04 1.95 11.05
N SER A 111 -14.36 2.17 10.90
CA SER A 111 -15.36 1.63 11.82
C SER A 111 -15.43 0.10 11.79
N GLN A 112 -15.23 -0.52 10.63
CA GLN A 112 -15.16 -1.97 10.49
C GLN A 112 -13.91 -2.53 11.16
N GLN A 113 -12.76 -1.90 10.96
CA GLN A 113 -11.52 -2.28 11.62
C GLN A 113 -11.58 -2.07 13.14
N ASP A 114 -12.16 -0.96 13.62
CA ASP A 114 -12.37 -0.70 15.05
C ASP A 114 -13.23 -1.79 15.71
N SER A 115 -14.23 -2.33 15.00
CA SER A 115 -15.09 -3.38 15.54
C SER A 115 -14.37 -4.70 15.83
N LEU A 116 -13.17 -4.91 15.29
CA LEU A 116 -12.33 -6.09 15.53
C LEU A 116 -11.52 -5.97 16.84
N LEU A 117 -11.17 -4.73 17.26
CA LEU A 117 -10.20 -4.48 18.32
C LEU A 117 -10.56 -5.21 19.62
N GLY A 118 -11.80 -5.08 20.08
CA GLY A 118 -12.21 -5.67 21.34
C GLY A 118 -12.07 -7.20 21.40
N SER A 119 -12.37 -7.89 20.30
CA SER A 119 -12.26 -9.35 20.24
C SER A 119 -10.81 -9.83 20.07
N VAL A 120 -9.98 -9.05 19.38
CA VAL A 120 -8.54 -9.34 19.23
C VAL A 120 -7.81 -9.11 20.56
N GLU A 121 -8.10 -8.01 21.26
CA GLU A 121 -7.52 -7.69 22.57
C GLU A 121 -7.81 -8.74 23.64
N LYS A 122 -9.05 -9.24 23.66
CA LYS A 122 -9.49 -10.24 24.63
C LYS A 122 -9.07 -11.67 24.27
N GLY A 123 -8.43 -11.85 23.08
CA GLY A 123 -8.09 -13.19 22.59
C GLY A 123 -9.30 -14.06 22.26
N GLU A 124 -10.46 -13.45 21.99
CA GLU A 124 -11.69 -14.17 21.60
C GLU A 124 -11.57 -14.77 20.21
N VAL A 125 -10.73 -14.17 19.36
CA VAL A 125 -10.34 -14.64 18.03
C VAL A 125 -8.87 -14.38 17.79
N VAL A 126 -8.24 -15.21 16.96
CA VAL A 126 -6.93 -14.92 16.37
C VAL A 126 -7.18 -14.30 14.98
N LEU A 127 -6.87 -13.03 14.83
CA LEU A 127 -7.02 -12.35 13.55
C LEU A 127 -5.87 -12.72 12.62
N ILE A 128 -6.21 -13.14 11.39
CA ILE A 128 -5.29 -13.24 10.26
C ILE A 128 -5.83 -12.32 9.16
N GLY A 129 -5.20 -11.16 8.97
CA GLY A 129 -5.53 -10.26 7.85
C GLY A 129 -4.70 -10.61 6.62
N ALA A 130 -5.27 -10.46 5.42
CA ALA A 130 -4.52 -10.51 4.16
C ALA A 130 -4.71 -9.19 3.41
N THR A 131 -3.66 -8.67 2.79
CA THR A 131 -3.70 -7.44 2.01
C THR A 131 -2.65 -7.44 0.90
N THR A 132 -2.98 -6.79 -0.21
CA THR A 132 -2.04 -6.45 -1.28
C THR A 132 -1.46 -5.03 -1.12
N GLU A 133 -2.11 -4.19 -0.32
CA GLU A 133 -1.69 -2.82 -0.06
C GLU A 133 -0.82 -2.71 1.19
N ASN A 134 0.00 -1.66 1.29
CA ASN A 134 0.87 -1.47 2.45
C ASN A 134 0.05 -1.25 3.73
N PRO A 135 0.10 -2.17 4.70
CA PRO A 135 -0.72 -2.11 5.89
C PRO A 135 -0.45 -0.88 6.76
N SER A 136 0.72 -0.25 6.65
CA SER A 136 1.05 0.96 7.41
C SER A 136 0.18 2.17 7.03
N PHE A 137 -0.43 2.15 5.84
CA PHE A 137 -1.31 3.22 5.38
C PHE A 137 -2.79 2.86 5.47
N GLU A 138 -3.12 1.58 5.33
CA GLU A 138 -4.48 1.10 5.14
C GLU A 138 -5.10 0.49 6.40
N VAL A 139 -4.27 0.02 7.33
CA VAL A 139 -4.73 -0.57 8.58
C VAL A 139 -4.55 0.42 9.72
N ILE A 140 -5.58 0.56 10.56
CA ILE A 140 -5.56 1.51 11.68
C ILE A 140 -4.45 1.16 12.68
N SER A 141 -3.79 2.18 13.22
CA SER A 141 -2.66 2.02 14.16
C SER A 141 -2.99 1.15 15.38
N PRO A 142 -4.20 1.23 16.01
CA PRO A 142 -4.56 0.35 17.11
C PRO A 142 -4.57 -1.14 16.74
N LEU A 143 -4.94 -1.49 15.51
CA LEU A 143 -4.92 -2.88 15.04
C LEU A 143 -3.50 -3.33 14.70
N LEU A 144 -2.71 -2.48 14.05
CA LEU A 144 -1.30 -2.74 13.74
C LEU A 144 -0.45 -2.97 15.00
N SER A 145 -0.73 -2.25 16.10
CA SER A 145 0.01 -2.44 17.35
C SER A 145 -0.23 -3.81 18.01
N ARG A 146 -1.26 -4.55 17.58
CA ARG A 146 -1.67 -5.88 18.10
C ARG A 146 -1.39 -7.02 17.13
N CYS A 147 -1.03 -6.71 15.89
CA CYS A 147 -0.78 -7.69 14.84
C CYS A 147 0.67 -7.60 14.36
N GLN A 148 1.34 -8.74 14.21
CA GLN A 148 2.61 -8.79 13.49
C GLN A 148 2.34 -8.70 11.98
N VAL A 149 3.19 -8.03 11.23
CA VAL A 149 3.09 -7.97 9.76
C VAL A 149 4.14 -8.90 9.16
N TYR A 150 3.69 -9.86 8.35
CA TYR A 150 4.57 -10.77 7.60
C TYR A 150 4.45 -10.49 6.11
N THR A 151 5.59 -10.25 5.48
CA THR A 151 5.65 -9.98 4.04
C THR A 151 5.83 -11.28 3.27
N LEU A 152 5.00 -11.46 2.23
CA LEU A 152 5.13 -12.55 1.26
C LEU A 152 5.69 -11.98 -0.06
N SER A 153 6.70 -12.65 -0.58
CA SER A 153 7.33 -12.28 -1.86
C SER A 153 6.69 -13.01 -3.04
N PRO A 154 6.79 -12.47 -4.27
CA PRO A 154 6.48 -13.22 -5.48
C PRO A 154 7.23 -14.54 -5.51
N LEU A 155 6.64 -15.57 -6.11
CA LEU A 155 7.32 -16.87 -6.28
C LEU A 155 8.47 -16.71 -7.26
N SER A 156 9.63 -17.24 -6.90
CA SER A 156 10.78 -17.33 -7.80
C SER A 156 10.55 -18.32 -8.94
N LEU A 157 11.36 -18.24 -10.00
CA LEU A 157 11.26 -19.15 -11.12
C LEU A 157 11.33 -20.63 -10.67
N ALA A 158 12.27 -20.95 -9.78
CA ALA A 158 12.40 -22.31 -9.25
C ALA A 158 11.15 -22.78 -8.47
N GLU A 159 10.51 -21.89 -7.73
CA GLU A 159 9.26 -22.19 -7.02
C GLU A 159 8.07 -22.36 -7.97
N LEU A 160 8.01 -21.55 -9.04
CA LEU A 160 7.01 -21.74 -10.11
C LEU A 160 7.21 -23.07 -10.83
N GLU A 161 8.43 -23.48 -11.11
CA GLU A 161 8.73 -24.80 -11.70
C GLU A 161 8.28 -25.95 -10.81
N VAL A 162 8.53 -25.86 -9.49
CA VAL A 162 8.00 -26.84 -8.53
C VAL A 162 6.47 -26.91 -8.58
N LEU A 163 5.81 -25.76 -8.68
CA LEU A 163 4.34 -25.69 -8.76
C LEU A 163 3.81 -26.33 -10.06
N VAL A 164 4.46 -26.09 -11.21
CA VAL A 164 4.14 -26.75 -12.49
C VAL A 164 4.29 -28.26 -12.36
N GLN A 165 5.43 -28.74 -11.87
CA GLN A 165 5.68 -30.18 -11.73
C GLN A 165 4.66 -30.85 -10.81
N ARG A 166 4.27 -30.21 -9.71
CA ARG A 166 3.19 -30.72 -8.86
C ARG A 166 1.85 -30.76 -9.59
N ALA A 167 1.50 -29.72 -10.31
CA ALA A 167 0.22 -29.67 -11.01
C ALA A 167 0.09 -30.80 -12.05
N ILE A 168 1.11 -30.98 -12.89
CA ILE A 168 1.07 -32.04 -13.94
C ILE A 168 1.17 -33.45 -13.40
N THR A 169 1.72 -33.66 -12.19
CA THR A 169 1.88 -34.98 -11.60
C THR A 169 0.74 -35.38 -10.65
N GLN A 170 0.15 -34.41 -9.96
CA GLN A 170 -0.81 -34.67 -8.88
C GLN A 170 -2.27 -34.35 -9.24
N ASP A 171 -2.51 -33.39 -10.15
CA ASP A 171 -3.89 -33.06 -10.53
C ASP A 171 -4.55 -34.20 -11.32
N VAL A 172 -5.82 -34.48 -10.98
CA VAL A 172 -6.57 -35.60 -11.57
C VAL A 172 -6.80 -35.51 -13.08
N GLU A 173 -6.82 -34.29 -13.63
CA GLU A 173 -7.01 -34.08 -15.06
C GLU A 173 -5.66 -33.92 -15.78
N LEU A 174 -4.75 -33.09 -15.25
CA LEU A 174 -3.47 -32.83 -15.92
C LEU A 174 -2.57 -34.06 -16.00
N LYS A 175 -2.59 -34.95 -15.00
CA LYS A 175 -1.79 -36.20 -15.02
C LYS A 175 -2.20 -37.18 -16.14
N LYS A 176 -3.38 -36.99 -16.77
CA LYS A 176 -3.80 -37.79 -17.91
C LYS A 176 -3.15 -37.33 -19.23
N LEU A 177 -2.50 -36.16 -19.21
CA LEU A 177 -1.87 -35.53 -20.36
C LEU A 177 -0.34 -35.62 -20.24
N THR A 178 0.29 -35.68 -21.41
CA THR A 178 1.75 -35.57 -21.51
C THR A 178 2.12 -34.15 -21.89
N PHE A 179 2.83 -33.43 -21.00
CA PHE A 179 3.32 -32.10 -21.28
C PHE A 179 4.76 -32.15 -21.82
N ASP A 180 4.98 -31.52 -22.96
CA ASP A 180 6.29 -31.37 -23.62
C ASP A 180 6.65 -29.87 -23.61
N PHE A 181 7.46 -29.47 -22.64
CA PHE A 181 7.88 -28.07 -22.45
C PHE A 181 9.09 -27.75 -23.34
N GLN A 182 8.84 -27.26 -24.57
CA GLN A 182 9.89 -26.83 -25.49
C GLN A 182 10.36 -25.42 -25.18
N GLU A 183 9.43 -24.51 -24.85
CA GLU A 183 9.69 -23.13 -24.47
C GLU A 183 8.81 -22.73 -23.28
N THR A 184 9.40 -22.07 -22.29
CA THR A 184 8.70 -21.74 -21.01
C THR A 184 8.77 -20.27 -20.64
N ALA A 185 9.48 -19.44 -21.42
CA ALA A 185 9.69 -18.02 -21.09
C ALA A 185 8.35 -17.26 -21.00
N ALA A 186 7.44 -17.47 -21.94
CA ALA A 186 6.10 -16.86 -21.90
C ALA A 186 5.28 -17.38 -20.71
N LEU A 187 5.31 -18.68 -20.42
CA LEU A 187 4.57 -19.30 -19.30
C LEU A 187 4.93 -18.62 -17.96
N TYR A 188 6.21 -18.54 -17.64
CA TYR A 188 6.69 -17.95 -16.39
C TYR A 188 6.67 -16.42 -16.43
N GLY A 189 6.91 -15.81 -17.60
CA GLY A 189 6.81 -14.37 -17.78
C GLY A 189 5.41 -13.84 -17.52
N TYR A 190 4.40 -14.50 -18.07
CA TYR A 190 2.99 -14.14 -17.80
C TYR A 190 2.52 -14.49 -16.39
N ALA A 191 3.10 -15.49 -15.76
CA ALA A 191 2.81 -15.81 -14.36
C ALA A 191 3.34 -14.72 -13.41
N GLY A 192 4.51 -14.12 -13.69
CA GLY A 192 5.04 -12.99 -12.93
C GLY A 192 5.18 -13.22 -11.43
N GLY A 193 5.48 -14.45 -10.98
CA GLY A 193 5.55 -14.81 -9.56
C GLY A 193 4.19 -15.11 -8.89
N ASP A 194 3.07 -15.04 -9.64
CA ASP A 194 1.72 -15.38 -9.18
C ASP A 194 1.40 -16.86 -9.46
N GLY A 195 1.36 -17.68 -8.40
CA GLY A 195 1.06 -19.10 -8.51
C GLY A 195 -0.37 -19.39 -8.99
N ARG A 196 -1.35 -18.55 -8.67
CA ARG A 196 -2.74 -18.71 -9.14
C ARG A 196 -2.81 -18.46 -10.64
N ARG A 197 -2.13 -17.41 -11.13
CA ARG A 197 -2.05 -17.10 -12.56
C ARG A 197 -1.36 -18.22 -13.33
N LEU A 198 -0.26 -18.76 -12.81
CA LEU A 198 0.44 -19.90 -13.39
C LEU A 198 -0.51 -21.11 -13.56
N LEU A 199 -1.21 -21.48 -12.50
CA LEU A 199 -2.15 -22.60 -12.53
C LEU A 199 -3.32 -22.36 -13.48
N ASN A 200 -3.81 -21.13 -13.60
CA ASN A 200 -4.82 -20.76 -14.59
C ASN A 200 -4.30 -20.91 -16.02
N ILE A 201 -3.03 -20.56 -16.30
CA ILE A 201 -2.42 -20.78 -17.62
C ILE A 201 -2.30 -22.28 -17.92
N LEU A 202 -1.91 -23.10 -16.94
CA LEU A 202 -1.86 -24.55 -17.10
C LEU A 202 -3.24 -25.15 -17.37
N ASP A 203 -4.28 -24.64 -16.71
CA ASP A 203 -5.68 -25.07 -16.95
C ASP A 203 -6.13 -24.72 -18.38
N LEU A 204 -5.70 -23.58 -18.93
CA LEU A 204 -5.93 -23.21 -20.33
C LEU A 204 -5.16 -24.09 -21.31
N LEU A 205 -3.89 -24.41 -20.99
CA LEU A 205 -3.04 -25.29 -21.83
C LEU A 205 -3.66 -26.67 -22.00
N GLN A 206 -4.41 -27.16 -21.00
CA GLN A 206 -5.16 -28.42 -21.11
C GLN A 206 -6.10 -28.42 -22.32
N SER A 207 -6.73 -27.30 -22.65
CA SER A 207 -7.68 -27.20 -23.79
C SER A 207 -7.00 -27.32 -25.16
N ALA A 208 -5.67 -27.16 -25.21
CA ALA A 208 -4.86 -27.30 -26.43
C ALA A 208 -4.24 -28.70 -26.59
N ALA A 209 -4.71 -29.70 -25.82
CA ALA A 209 -4.21 -31.05 -25.90
C ALA A 209 -4.62 -31.71 -27.23
N GLU A 210 -3.67 -32.21 -27.98
CA GLU A 210 -3.87 -33.04 -29.20
C GLU A 210 -3.42 -34.46 -28.88
N ASN A 211 -4.31 -35.44 -29.06
CA ASN A 211 -4.06 -36.86 -28.76
C ASN A 211 -3.43 -37.10 -27.36
N GLY A 212 -3.89 -36.34 -26.35
CA GLY A 212 -3.40 -36.47 -24.97
C GLY A 212 -2.05 -35.84 -24.73
N ARG A 213 -1.47 -35.08 -25.66
CA ARG A 213 -0.19 -34.39 -25.55
C ARG A 213 -0.37 -32.87 -25.71
N VAL A 214 0.34 -32.12 -24.89
CA VAL A 214 0.41 -30.65 -24.95
C VAL A 214 1.86 -30.25 -25.20
N THR A 215 2.17 -29.71 -26.37
CA THR A 215 3.48 -29.14 -26.67
C THR A 215 3.47 -27.66 -26.26
N VAL A 216 4.15 -27.34 -25.18
CA VAL A 216 4.18 -25.98 -24.63
C VAL A 216 5.27 -25.17 -25.33
N THR A 217 4.85 -24.14 -26.07
CA THR A 217 5.72 -23.14 -26.70
C THR A 217 5.28 -21.74 -26.29
N ASN A 218 6.17 -20.75 -26.41
CA ASN A 218 5.84 -19.35 -26.14
C ASN A 218 4.65 -18.89 -27.02
N ALA A 219 4.67 -19.24 -28.31
CA ALA A 219 3.60 -18.91 -29.24
C ALA A 219 2.23 -19.51 -28.83
N LEU A 220 2.21 -20.76 -28.32
CA LEU A 220 0.96 -21.35 -27.80
C LEU A 220 0.42 -20.61 -26.58
N VAL A 221 1.29 -20.31 -25.62
CA VAL A 221 0.92 -19.57 -24.41
C VAL A 221 0.38 -18.19 -24.76
N GLU A 222 1.08 -17.45 -25.62
CA GLU A 222 0.67 -16.13 -26.09
C GLU A 222 -0.68 -16.19 -26.82
N ARG A 223 -0.87 -17.14 -27.72
CA ARG A 223 -2.13 -17.33 -28.45
C ARG A 223 -3.32 -17.59 -27.50
N LEU A 224 -3.16 -18.44 -26.49
CA LEU A 224 -4.21 -18.75 -25.54
C LEU A 224 -4.52 -17.56 -24.61
N LEU A 225 -3.53 -16.70 -24.36
CA LEU A 225 -3.68 -15.50 -23.54
C LEU A 225 -4.09 -14.27 -24.36
N GLN A 226 -3.86 -14.23 -25.68
CA GLN A 226 -4.16 -13.07 -26.56
C GLN A 226 -5.62 -12.67 -26.61
N THR A 227 -6.55 -13.54 -26.29
CA THR A 227 -7.94 -13.17 -26.02
C THR A 227 -8.13 -12.31 -24.77
N ASN A 228 -7.06 -12.12 -23.97
CA ASN A 228 -7.03 -11.34 -22.74
C ASN A 228 -5.79 -10.42 -22.59
N SER A 229 -4.99 -10.22 -23.65
CA SER A 229 -3.64 -9.65 -23.58
C SER A 229 -3.51 -8.13 -23.38
N ALA A 230 -4.62 -7.42 -23.18
CA ALA A 230 -4.60 -6.01 -22.78
C ALA A 230 -4.65 -5.81 -21.25
N ARG A 231 -4.55 -6.87 -20.46
CA ARG A 231 -4.59 -6.73 -18.99
C ARG A 231 -3.18 -6.59 -18.44
N TYR A 232 -2.78 -5.36 -18.27
CA TYR A 232 -1.78 -4.87 -17.35
C TYR A 232 -1.98 -5.51 -15.96
N ASP A 233 -0.92 -6.10 -15.41
CA ASP A 233 -1.01 -6.74 -14.09
C ASP A 233 -1.07 -5.68 -12.99
N LYS A 234 -2.26 -5.39 -12.50
CA LYS A 234 -2.53 -4.36 -11.48
C LYS A 234 -1.84 -4.58 -10.13
N GLY A 235 -1.08 -5.61 -9.96
CA GLY A 235 -0.42 -5.94 -8.69
C GLY A 235 0.99 -6.52 -8.83
N GLY A 236 1.58 -6.55 -10.03
CA GLY A 236 2.92 -7.07 -10.26
C GLY A 236 4.03 -6.00 -10.27
N ASP A 237 5.28 -6.42 -10.27
CA ASP A 237 6.46 -5.54 -10.30
C ASP A 237 6.41 -4.54 -11.46
N MET A 238 5.83 -4.92 -12.61
CA MET A 238 5.69 -4.06 -13.78
C MET A 238 4.74 -2.87 -13.54
N HIS A 239 3.74 -3.01 -12.68
CA HIS A 239 2.87 -1.91 -12.24
C HIS A 239 3.67 -0.85 -11.47
N TYR A 240 4.45 -1.28 -10.47
CA TYR A 240 5.29 -0.38 -9.68
C TYR A 240 6.39 0.26 -10.51
N ASP A 241 6.96 -0.46 -11.46
CA ASP A 241 7.99 0.05 -12.36
C ASP A 241 7.45 1.12 -13.31
N CYS A 242 6.28 0.90 -13.93
CA CYS A 242 5.64 1.90 -14.80
C CYS A 242 5.25 3.17 -14.05
N ILE A 243 4.67 3.05 -12.86
CA ILE A 243 4.35 4.21 -12.00
C ILE A 243 5.61 4.94 -11.57
N SER A 244 6.65 4.20 -11.19
CA SER A 244 7.94 4.78 -10.82
C SER A 244 8.59 5.52 -11.98
N ALA A 245 8.54 4.96 -13.19
CA ALA A 245 9.03 5.60 -14.41
C ALA A 245 8.21 6.84 -14.77
N PHE A 246 6.88 6.77 -14.63
CA PHE A 246 5.97 7.90 -14.83
C PHE A 246 6.30 9.07 -13.90
N ILE A 247 6.37 8.82 -12.59
CA ILE A 247 6.70 9.84 -11.59
C ILE A 247 8.08 10.43 -11.85
N LYS A 248 9.10 9.60 -12.13
CA LYS A 248 10.46 10.05 -12.41
C LYS A 248 10.53 10.88 -13.69
N SER A 249 9.74 10.58 -14.72
CA SER A 249 9.68 11.37 -15.96
C SER A 249 9.09 12.75 -15.69
N VAL A 250 7.99 12.85 -14.93
CA VAL A 250 7.41 14.16 -14.55
C VAL A 250 8.36 14.96 -13.66
N ARG A 251 8.98 14.32 -12.67
CA ARG A 251 10.00 14.91 -11.78
C ARG A 251 11.22 15.38 -12.57
N GLY A 252 11.66 14.59 -13.54
CA GLY A 252 12.79 14.89 -14.43
C GLY A 252 12.47 15.89 -15.54
N SER A 253 11.23 16.44 -15.58
CA SER A 253 10.80 17.41 -16.60
C SER A 253 10.83 16.86 -18.03
N ASP A 254 10.56 15.56 -18.22
CA ASP A 254 10.37 14.95 -19.53
C ASP A 254 8.87 14.69 -19.80
N PRO A 255 8.15 15.61 -20.49
CA PRO A 255 6.74 15.41 -20.78
C PRO A 255 6.49 14.25 -21.75
N ASN A 256 7.42 13.93 -22.65
CA ASN A 256 7.26 12.84 -23.61
C ASN A 256 7.39 11.48 -22.93
N GLY A 257 8.40 11.29 -22.08
CA GLY A 257 8.54 10.11 -21.25
C GLY A 257 7.33 9.92 -20.33
N ALA A 258 6.86 11.01 -19.70
CA ALA A 258 5.68 10.97 -18.84
C ALA A 258 4.41 10.54 -19.60
N ILE A 259 4.15 11.08 -20.78
CA ILE A 259 2.99 10.70 -21.60
C ILE A 259 3.10 9.26 -22.10
N TYR A 260 4.30 8.79 -22.46
CA TYR A 260 4.50 7.40 -22.84
C TYR A 260 4.12 6.44 -21.71
N TRP A 261 4.60 6.69 -20.50
CA TRP A 261 4.29 5.84 -19.35
C TRP A 261 2.82 5.95 -18.91
N LEU A 262 2.21 7.16 -19.02
CA LEU A 262 0.77 7.33 -18.84
C LEU A 262 -0.03 6.45 -19.81
N ALA A 263 0.28 6.52 -21.11
CA ALA A 263 -0.40 5.72 -22.12
C ALA A 263 -0.23 4.22 -21.85
N ARG A 264 0.97 3.77 -21.47
CA ARG A 264 1.24 2.38 -21.13
C ARG A 264 0.43 1.89 -19.92
N MET A 265 0.25 2.73 -18.89
CA MET A 265 -0.61 2.41 -17.73
C MET A 265 -2.09 2.32 -18.14
N LEU A 266 -2.57 3.26 -18.95
CA LEU A 266 -3.98 3.27 -19.41
C LEU A 266 -4.30 2.09 -20.30
N GLU A 267 -3.46 1.76 -21.28
CA GLU A 267 -3.60 0.56 -22.13
C GLU A 267 -3.51 -0.72 -21.31
N GLY A 268 -2.68 -0.72 -20.25
CA GLY A 268 -2.61 -1.80 -19.28
C GLY A 268 -3.85 -1.93 -18.37
N GLY A 269 -4.82 -1.02 -18.47
CA GLY A 269 -6.05 -1.05 -17.69
C GLY A 269 -5.89 -0.55 -16.24
N GLU A 270 -4.87 0.30 -15.98
CA GLU A 270 -4.71 0.94 -14.67
C GLU A 270 -5.92 1.83 -14.36
N ASP A 271 -6.25 1.91 -13.08
CA ASP A 271 -7.32 2.82 -12.62
C ASP A 271 -6.94 4.29 -12.88
N PRO A 272 -7.68 5.00 -13.74
CA PRO A 272 -7.38 6.40 -14.04
C PRO A 272 -7.44 7.29 -12.79
N VAL A 273 -8.27 6.95 -11.79
CA VAL A 273 -8.34 7.69 -10.52
C VAL A 273 -7.08 7.45 -9.68
N PHE A 274 -6.52 6.25 -9.73
CA PHE A 274 -5.23 5.95 -9.08
C PHE A 274 -4.11 6.80 -9.70
N ILE A 275 -4.03 6.86 -11.03
CA ILE A 275 -3.03 7.70 -11.73
C ILE A 275 -3.21 9.17 -11.36
N ALA A 276 -4.45 9.68 -11.36
CA ALA A 276 -4.75 11.06 -10.97
C ALA A 276 -4.32 11.36 -9.52
N ARG A 277 -4.52 10.43 -8.59
CA ARG A 277 -4.07 10.55 -7.19
C ARG A 277 -2.55 10.67 -7.10
N ARG A 278 -1.81 9.91 -7.91
CA ARG A 278 -0.35 10.02 -7.98
C ARG A 278 0.11 11.38 -8.49
N LEU A 279 -0.61 11.97 -9.46
CA LEU A 279 -0.35 13.34 -9.94
C LEU A 279 -0.58 14.39 -8.85
N VAL A 280 -1.61 14.25 -8.02
CA VAL A 280 -1.86 15.15 -6.87
C VAL A 280 -0.71 15.09 -5.87
N ILE A 281 -0.23 13.88 -5.53
CA ILE A 281 0.90 13.70 -4.62
C ILE A 281 2.16 14.35 -5.22
N LEU A 282 2.47 14.07 -6.49
CA LEU A 282 3.63 14.61 -7.19
C LEU A 282 3.58 16.14 -7.28
N ALA A 283 2.39 16.72 -7.53
CA ALA A 283 2.21 18.15 -7.56
C ALA A 283 2.55 18.82 -6.22
N ALA A 284 2.27 18.15 -5.10
CA ALA A 284 2.62 18.65 -3.77
C ALA A 284 4.09 18.38 -3.41
N GLU A 285 4.63 17.21 -3.78
CA GLU A 285 5.97 16.74 -3.42
C GLU A 285 7.07 17.38 -4.27
N ASP A 286 6.90 17.41 -5.61
CA ASP A 286 7.96 17.77 -6.56
C ASP A 286 7.78 19.16 -7.19
N ILE A 287 6.54 19.64 -7.36
CA ILE A 287 6.27 21.00 -7.88
C ILE A 287 6.18 21.97 -6.71
N GLY A 288 5.41 21.63 -5.69
CA GLY A 288 5.34 22.33 -4.42
C GLY A 288 5.17 23.85 -4.58
N LEU A 289 5.97 24.59 -3.83
CA LEU A 289 5.92 26.06 -3.77
C LEU A 289 6.46 26.76 -5.02
N ALA A 290 7.18 26.05 -5.89
CA ALA A 290 7.65 26.64 -7.15
C ALA A 290 6.48 27.00 -8.08
N ASN A 291 5.39 26.19 -8.08
CA ASN A 291 4.17 26.47 -8.82
C ASN A 291 2.93 25.92 -8.09
N PRO A 292 2.34 26.66 -7.13
CA PRO A 292 1.17 26.20 -6.36
C PRO A 292 -0.06 25.84 -7.22
N ASN A 293 -0.16 26.37 -8.45
CA ASN A 293 -1.22 26.00 -9.37
C ASN A 293 -1.15 24.54 -9.81
N GLY A 294 0.04 23.91 -9.67
CA GLY A 294 0.21 22.50 -9.95
C GLY A 294 -0.71 21.62 -9.13
N LEU A 295 -0.80 21.85 -7.82
CA LEU A 295 -1.68 21.12 -6.92
C LEU A 295 -3.16 21.38 -7.22
N LEU A 296 -3.53 22.63 -7.52
CA LEU A 296 -4.91 22.99 -7.88
C LEU A 296 -5.35 22.31 -9.17
N LEU A 297 -4.50 22.31 -10.19
CA LEU A 297 -4.79 21.66 -11.47
C LEU A 297 -4.86 20.14 -11.33
N ALA A 298 -3.95 19.54 -10.57
CA ALA A 298 -3.96 18.10 -10.32
C ALA A 298 -5.22 17.66 -9.57
N GLN A 299 -5.67 18.43 -8.58
CA GLN A 299 -6.92 18.17 -7.87
C GLN A 299 -8.15 18.33 -8.76
N ALA A 300 -8.22 19.40 -9.56
CA ALA A 300 -9.28 19.59 -10.53
C ALA A 300 -9.32 18.45 -11.56
N GLY A 301 -8.14 18.05 -12.07
CA GLY A 301 -8.00 16.92 -12.99
C GLY A 301 -8.50 15.61 -12.37
N MET A 302 -8.17 15.33 -11.09
CA MET A 302 -8.65 14.14 -10.39
C MET A 302 -10.19 14.12 -10.28
N GLU A 303 -10.82 15.22 -9.92
CA GLU A 303 -12.29 15.30 -9.86
C GLU A 303 -12.94 15.16 -11.24
N THR A 304 -12.32 15.74 -12.27
CA THR A 304 -12.76 15.57 -13.67
C THR A 304 -12.69 14.11 -14.10
N VAL A 305 -11.56 13.43 -13.83
CA VAL A 305 -11.37 11.99 -14.14
C VAL A 305 -12.43 11.12 -13.48
N LYS A 306 -12.77 11.39 -12.21
CA LYS A 306 -13.84 10.68 -11.49
C LYS A 306 -15.21 10.91 -12.12
N SER A 307 -15.46 12.10 -12.63
CA SER A 307 -16.78 12.50 -13.15
C SER A 307 -17.05 11.99 -14.56
N ILE A 308 -16.05 12.01 -15.43
CA ILE A 308 -16.24 11.66 -16.86
C ILE A 308 -15.91 10.18 -17.17
N GLY A 309 -14.95 9.58 -16.44
CA GLY A 309 -14.53 8.18 -16.69
C GLY A 309 -13.80 7.98 -18.02
N MET A 310 -13.45 6.72 -18.30
CA MET A 310 -12.83 6.34 -19.58
C MET A 310 -13.89 6.21 -20.68
N PRO A 311 -13.55 6.49 -21.96
CA PRO A 311 -12.20 6.77 -22.49
C PRO A 311 -11.75 8.24 -22.41
N GLU A 312 -12.60 9.19 -22.08
CA GLU A 312 -12.30 10.62 -22.10
C GLU A 312 -11.36 11.07 -20.98
N ALA A 313 -11.34 10.37 -19.84
CA ALA A 313 -10.46 10.65 -18.69
C ALA A 313 -8.96 10.70 -19.05
N ARG A 314 -8.54 10.06 -20.16
CA ARG A 314 -7.17 10.15 -20.68
C ARG A 314 -6.74 11.57 -21.03
N ILE A 315 -7.69 12.43 -21.43
CA ILE A 315 -7.40 13.80 -21.88
C ILE A 315 -6.97 14.69 -20.71
N PRO A 316 -7.79 14.86 -19.63
CA PRO A 316 -7.35 15.62 -18.47
C PRO A 316 -6.13 15.01 -17.76
N LEU A 317 -5.95 13.68 -17.77
CA LEU A 317 -4.73 13.06 -17.26
C LEU A 317 -3.49 13.50 -18.05
N ALA A 318 -3.59 13.55 -19.38
CA ALA A 318 -2.48 14.00 -20.23
C ALA A 318 -2.18 15.49 -20.03
N GLU A 319 -3.21 16.33 -19.94
CA GLU A 319 -3.08 17.78 -19.70
C GLU A 319 -2.34 18.05 -18.39
N VAL A 320 -2.79 17.44 -17.28
CA VAL A 320 -2.16 17.58 -15.96
C VAL A 320 -0.72 17.07 -15.98
N THR A 321 -0.48 15.92 -16.61
CA THR A 321 0.85 15.32 -16.71
C THR A 321 1.83 16.26 -17.42
N ILE A 322 1.45 16.81 -18.56
CA ILE A 322 2.28 17.74 -19.35
C ILE A 322 2.53 19.02 -18.56
N TYR A 323 1.48 19.57 -17.92
CA TYR A 323 1.60 20.77 -17.12
C TYR A 323 2.60 20.60 -15.96
N LEU A 324 2.49 19.51 -15.21
CA LEU A 324 3.40 19.23 -14.09
C LEU A 324 4.82 18.93 -14.58
N ALA A 325 4.99 18.21 -15.69
CA ALA A 325 6.31 17.94 -16.25
C ALA A 325 7.03 19.24 -16.64
N ASN A 326 6.32 20.23 -17.21
CA ASN A 326 6.89 21.51 -17.61
C ASN A 326 6.94 22.56 -16.48
N SER A 327 6.40 22.27 -15.29
CA SER A 327 6.44 23.21 -14.17
C SER A 327 7.82 23.23 -13.52
N ALA A 328 8.19 24.39 -12.96
CA ALA A 328 9.35 24.50 -12.06
C ALA A 328 9.18 23.55 -10.87
N LYS A 329 10.28 23.01 -10.35
CA LYS A 329 10.30 22.00 -9.32
C LYS A 329 10.74 22.59 -7.97
N SER A 330 10.09 22.15 -6.90
CA SER A 330 10.53 22.38 -5.53
C SER A 330 9.98 21.31 -4.61
N ASN A 331 10.84 20.71 -3.80
CA ASN A 331 10.47 19.78 -2.73
C ASN A 331 10.68 20.41 -1.35
N SER A 332 10.85 21.71 -1.25
CA SER A 332 11.14 22.42 -0.01
C SER A 332 10.12 22.16 1.10
N ALA A 333 8.83 22.13 0.78
CA ALA A 333 7.77 21.82 1.73
C ALA A 333 7.83 20.35 2.21
N TYR A 334 8.13 19.41 1.32
CA TYR A 334 8.33 18.00 1.66
C TYR A 334 9.54 17.80 2.60
N LEU A 335 10.65 18.44 2.30
CA LEU A 335 11.84 18.38 3.16
C LEU A 335 11.57 19.02 4.53
N ALA A 336 10.87 20.16 4.57
CA ALA A 336 10.53 20.87 5.81
C ALA A 336 9.69 20.01 6.76
N ILE A 337 8.62 19.39 6.25
CA ILE A 337 7.76 18.55 7.12
C ILE A 337 8.50 17.29 7.57
N ASN A 338 9.34 16.69 6.73
CA ASN A 338 10.11 15.52 7.12
C ASN A 338 11.15 15.84 8.20
N ALA A 339 11.87 16.95 8.08
CA ALA A 339 12.80 17.41 9.10
C ALA A 339 12.09 17.68 10.44
N ALA A 340 10.92 18.32 10.41
CA ALA A 340 10.13 18.57 11.60
C ALA A 340 9.61 17.26 12.24
N LEU A 341 9.15 16.29 11.43
CA LEU A 341 8.71 14.98 11.91
C LEU A 341 9.86 14.17 12.53
N GLU A 342 11.04 14.23 11.93
CA GLU A 342 12.24 13.58 12.47
C GLU A 342 12.62 14.18 13.83
N GLN A 343 12.63 15.50 13.94
CA GLN A 343 12.87 16.20 15.21
C GLN A 343 11.86 15.72 16.28
N VAL A 344 10.57 15.73 15.98
CA VAL A 344 9.51 15.34 16.94
C VAL A 344 9.63 13.86 17.36
N ARG A 345 10.06 12.97 16.45
CA ARG A 345 10.21 11.52 16.76
C ARG A 345 11.38 11.21 17.68
N HIS A 346 12.43 12.01 17.59
CA HIS A 346 13.67 11.81 18.36
C HIS A 346 13.77 12.69 19.61
N ASP A 347 12.80 13.59 19.80
CA ASP A 347 12.77 14.51 20.94
C ASP A 347 11.82 14.02 22.04
N THR A 348 12.09 14.44 23.27
CA THR A 348 11.11 14.30 24.36
C THR A 348 9.94 15.26 24.11
N PRO A 349 8.69 14.88 24.46
CA PRO A 349 7.54 15.77 24.31
C PRO A 349 7.80 17.12 24.99
N ARG A 350 7.83 18.20 24.19
CA ARG A 350 8.02 19.57 24.67
C ARG A 350 6.69 20.25 24.91
N GLU A 351 6.64 21.05 25.95
CA GLU A 351 5.44 21.83 26.25
C GLU A 351 5.28 22.99 25.26
N VAL A 352 4.01 23.28 24.91
CA VAL A 352 3.69 24.49 24.14
C VAL A 352 3.98 25.71 25.03
N PRO A 353 4.70 26.74 24.56
CA PRO A 353 4.96 27.96 25.31
C PRO A 353 3.67 28.59 25.85
N LEU A 354 3.70 29.08 27.10
CA LEU A 354 2.49 29.58 27.80
C LEU A 354 1.80 30.70 27.03
N HIS A 355 2.54 31.61 26.43
CA HIS A 355 2.01 32.72 25.63
C HIS A 355 1.23 32.25 24.38
N LEU A 356 1.51 31.05 23.86
CA LEU A 356 0.82 30.47 22.70
C LEU A 356 -0.41 29.64 23.09
N ARG A 357 -0.63 29.38 24.39
CA ARG A 357 -1.77 28.60 24.88
C ARG A 357 -3.00 29.51 25.04
N ASN A 358 -4.17 29.04 24.60
CA ASN A 358 -5.43 29.79 24.78
C ASN A 358 -5.88 29.80 26.24
N ALA A 359 -6.23 30.97 26.77
CA ALA A 359 -6.73 31.17 28.14
C ALA A 359 -8.28 31.31 28.15
N SER A 360 -9.00 30.24 27.89
CA SER A 360 -10.48 30.25 27.80
C SER A 360 -11.18 30.24 29.15
N THR A 361 -10.51 29.87 30.23
CA THR A 361 -11.08 29.84 31.61
C THR A 361 -10.31 30.72 32.58
N GLY A 362 -10.93 31.10 33.70
CA GLY A 362 -10.23 31.87 34.75
C GLY A 362 -9.04 31.14 35.34
N LEU A 363 -9.10 29.83 35.50
CA LEU A 363 -7.96 29.01 35.95
C LEU A 363 -6.80 29.05 34.97
N MET A 364 -7.05 28.95 33.65
CA MET A 364 -5.99 29.04 32.62
C MET A 364 -5.28 30.39 32.67
N LYS A 365 -6.02 31.48 32.87
CA LYS A 365 -5.43 32.82 33.07
C LYS A 365 -4.52 32.87 34.31
N GLN A 366 -4.97 32.28 35.44
CA GLN A 366 -4.14 32.22 36.67
C GLN A 366 -2.89 31.37 36.49
N LEU A 367 -2.90 30.39 35.59
CA LEU A 367 -1.76 29.55 35.20
C LEU A 367 -0.83 30.23 34.16
N GLY A 368 -1.05 31.52 33.82
CA GLY A 368 -0.20 32.27 32.88
C GLY A 368 -0.44 31.96 31.39
N TYR A 369 -1.57 31.32 31.02
CA TYR A 369 -1.87 31.05 29.62
C TYR A 369 -2.19 32.35 28.89
N ALA A 370 -1.66 32.50 27.65
CA ALA A 370 -1.68 33.72 26.83
C ALA A 370 -0.95 34.91 27.39
N GLU A 371 -0.26 34.77 28.51
CA GLU A 371 0.53 35.88 29.11
C GLU A 371 1.70 36.22 28.19
N GLY A 372 1.81 37.52 27.82
CA GLY A 372 2.87 38.01 26.93
C GLY A 372 2.64 37.73 25.44
N TYR A 373 1.52 37.13 25.03
CA TYR A 373 1.20 37.00 23.62
C TYR A 373 0.98 38.35 22.96
N ARG A 374 1.65 38.56 21.84
CA ARG A 374 1.54 39.78 21.04
C ARG A 374 0.78 39.49 19.77
N TYR A 375 -0.43 40.10 19.63
CA TYR A 375 -1.28 39.85 18.48
C TYR A 375 -0.74 40.60 17.25
N ALA A 376 -0.29 39.87 16.25
CA ALA A 376 0.45 40.42 15.10
C ALA A 376 -0.33 41.52 14.34
N HIS A 377 -1.68 41.47 14.31
CA HIS A 377 -2.50 42.48 13.63
C HIS A 377 -2.47 43.86 14.30
N ASP A 378 -2.04 43.98 15.57
CA ASP A 378 -1.91 45.23 16.27
C ASP A 378 -0.60 45.94 15.93
N TYR A 379 0.27 45.32 15.12
CA TYR A 379 1.62 45.83 14.78
C TYR A 379 1.72 46.15 13.28
N PRO A 380 2.64 47.10 12.91
CA PRO A 380 2.89 47.45 11.51
C PRO A 380 3.21 46.23 10.66
N ARG A 381 2.68 46.21 9.43
CA ARG A 381 2.82 45.07 8.48
C ARG A 381 2.32 43.73 9.02
N HIS A 382 1.46 43.75 10.07
CA HIS A 382 0.94 42.56 10.75
C HIS A 382 2.05 41.59 11.16
N PHE A 383 3.17 42.13 11.68
CA PHE A 383 4.30 41.37 12.12
C PHE A 383 4.86 41.88 13.46
N VAL A 384 5.17 40.97 14.36
CA VAL A 384 5.87 41.20 15.58
C VAL A 384 6.77 40.03 15.90
N GLU A 385 8.03 40.30 16.22
CA GLU A 385 8.96 39.23 16.56
C GLU A 385 8.60 38.64 17.93
N GLN A 386 8.28 37.34 17.95
CA GLN A 386 8.10 36.54 19.17
C GLN A 386 8.46 35.08 18.90
N GLU A 387 8.70 34.32 19.96
CA GLU A 387 9.04 32.89 19.79
C GLU A 387 7.79 32.06 19.59
N PHE A 388 7.82 31.16 18.58
CA PHE A 388 6.75 30.23 18.26
C PHE A 388 7.14 28.76 18.45
N LEU A 389 8.45 28.48 18.61
CA LEU A 389 8.93 27.13 18.88
C LEU A 389 9.01 26.90 20.41
N PRO A 390 8.94 25.64 20.86
CA PRO A 390 9.10 25.30 22.26
C PRO A 390 10.54 25.55 22.71
N ALA A 391 10.72 25.70 24.03
CA ALA A 391 12.02 25.92 24.65
C ALA A 391 13.04 24.85 24.23
N GLY A 392 14.23 25.31 23.82
CA GLY A 392 15.32 24.50 23.33
C GLY A 392 15.28 24.16 21.83
N LEU A 393 14.30 24.73 21.10
CA LEU A 393 14.26 24.69 19.63
C LEU A 393 14.28 26.09 19.01
N GLU A 394 14.57 27.12 19.82
CA GLU A 394 14.64 28.48 19.34
C GLU A 394 15.68 28.60 18.20
N GLY A 395 15.29 29.20 17.09
CA GLY A 395 16.17 29.37 15.93
C GLY A 395 16.31 28.13 15.05
N THR A 396 15.67 27.01 15.37
CA THR A 396 15.65 25.84 14.49
C THR A 396 14.90 26.16 13.19
N GLN A 397 15.54 25.91 12.07
CA GLN A 397 14.97 26.14 10.73
C GLN A 397 14.59 24.81 10.07
N PHE A 398 13.30 24.58 9.86
CA PHE A 398 12.80 23.41 9.14
C PHE A 398 12.54 23.69 7.65
N TYR A 399 12.11 24.91 7.32
CA TYR A 399 11.84 25.32 5.96
C TYR A 399 12.99 26.16 5.41
N THR A 400 13.60 25.66 4.33
CA THR A 400 14.60 26.38 3.54
C THR A 400 14.02 26.62 2.16
N PRO A 401 13.82 27.88 1.72
CA PRO A 401 13.35 28.19 0.38
C PRO A 401 14.29 27.63 -0.69
N ALA A 402 13.73 27.05 -1.74
CA ALA A 402 14.49 26.55 -2.90
C ALA A 402 14.87 27.69 -3.86
N ASP A 403 15.81 27.39 -4.75
CA ASP A 403 16.29 28.38 -5.75
C ASP A 403 15.35 28.43 -6.96
N ASN A 404 14.17 29.05 -6.75
CA ASN A 404 13.23 29.41 -7.79
C ASN A 404 12.62 30.78 -7.50
N ALA A 405 12.08 31.45 -8.52
CA ALA A 405 11.63 32.86 -8.43
C ALA A 405 10.62 33.12 -7.29
N ARG A 406 9.70 32.21 -7.02
CA ARG A 406 8.70 32.35 -5.93
C ARG A 406 9.31 32.20 -4.54
N GLU A 407 10.14 31.19 -4.37
CA GLU A 407 10.73 30.93 -3.06
C GLU A 407 11.87 31.89 -2.74
N GLN A 408 12.48 32.50 -3.74
CA GLN A 408 13.39 33.65 -3.55
C GLN A 408 12.68 34.88 -2.97
N GLU A 409 11.42 35.11 -3.31
CA GLU A 409 10.59 36.15 -2.68
C GLU A 409 10.27 35.79 -1.22
N ALA A 410 9.91 34.52 -0.97
CA ALA A 410 9.72 34.03 0.39
C ALA A 410 11.01 34.13 1.24
N ALA A 411 12.17 33.80 0.66
CA ALA A 411 13.48 33.94 1.33
C ALA A 411 13.75 35.39 1.76
N ARG A 412 13.49 36.37 0.86
CA ARG A 412 13.59 37.80 1.21
C ARG A 412 12.67 38.19 2.35
N THR A 413 11.42 37.74 2.31
CA THR A 413 10.43 38.01 3.37
C THR A 413 10.86 37.40 4.72
N ILE A 414 11.41 36.19 4.70
CA ILE A 414 11.93 35.52 5.90
C ILE A 414 13.12 36.32 6.44
N LEU A 415 14.05 36.72 5.59
CA LEU A 415 15.21 37.49 5.98
C LEU A 415 14.82 38.88 6.58
N GLU A 416 13.87 39.58 5.95
CA GLU A 416 13.38 40.87 6.46
C GLU A 416 12.69 40.74 7.83
N ARG A 417 11.93 39.67 8.06
CA ARG A 417 11.16 39.47 9.30
C ARG A 417 11.95 38.77 10.37
N TRP A 418 12.75 37.77 10.01
CA TRP A 418 13.34 36.79 10.90
C TRP A 418 14.86 36.69 10.76
N GLY A 419 15.51 37.66 10.10
CA GLY A 419 16.95 37.64 9.84
C GLY A 419 17.82 37.51 11.09
N THR A 420 17.34 38.01 12.22
CA THR A 420 18.02 37.85 13.54
C THR A 420 17.90 36.43 14.09
N LYS A 421 16.82 35.71 13.72
CA LYS A 421 16.50 34.38 14.24
C LYS A 421 16.97 33.24 13.30
N TYR A 422 16.74 33.37 11.98
CA TYR A 422 17.03 32.32 11.00
C TYR A 422 18.14 32.69 10.00
N GLY A 423 18.73 33.89 10.11
CA GLY A 423 19.69 34.39 9.13
C GLY A 423 21.15 34.03 9.36
N LYS A 424 21.47 33.11 10.27
CA LYS A 424 22.89 32.84 10.63
C LYS A 424 23.60 31.90 9.63
N ASP A 425 22.93 31.23 8.70
CA ASP A 425 23.53 30.29 7.76
C ASP A 425 23.20 30.53 6.28
N ALA A 426 22.80 31.74 5.89
CA ALA A 426 22.62 32.12 4.49
C ALA A 426 23.93 32.58 3.84
N SER A 427 25.01 31.88 4.10
CA SER A 427 26.30 32.07 3.41
C SER A 427 26.82 30.71 2.93
N VAL A 428 26.35 30.28 1.75
CA VAL A 428 27.16 29.62 0.70
C VAL A 428 26.44 29.80 -0.63
#